data_f47bd5d9d54deb1688a47673eb91f6a6
#
_entry.id   f47bd5d9d54deb1688a47673eb91f6a6
#
_cell.length_a   1.000
_cell.length_b   1.000
_cell.length_c   1.000
_cell.angle_alpha   90.00
_cell.angle_beta   90.00
_cell.angle_gamma   90.00
#
_symmetry.space_group_name_H-M   'P 1'
#
loop_
_entity.id
_entity.type
_entity.pdbx_description
1 polymer ?
#
loop_
_entity_poly.entity_id
_entity_poly.type
_entity_poly.pdbx_seq_one_letter_code
_entity_poly.pdbx_strand_id
1 'polypeptide(L)'
;MNDQYDALYQSFTWLVPSQFNIAEVCCRRWGESTADARRIAIFHEDAAGQREVWTYARLNEAVSQFANGLLRMGVQPGDRVAVVLGQRPETVVAHMAIFSVGATLVPLSALFGPEALQVRLNNAGARVAIVDSDSAVDLLAAQPMCPDLRQIVGIGFTDERTMSWRSLLARQSTHFRPVVTRASDPAVLLYTSGTTGSPKGVLLPHAALIGNLPGFVASQNWFPKQGDVFWSPADWSWTGGLMDALLPTLYFGHPIVGVSGRFSPERAYELLERYHVTNAFLFPTALRQMMKTVPKPREYYKLSLRALMSAGESVGGTVFEWCRDALGVVPNEMFGQTEANYLVGNSHERWPAKPGSMGRPYPGHRLAVLDEHGEPAPVGTTGEIAVNRYDIHGFPDPILFLGYWRNETATADKFSGDWCRTGDLARIDEDGYFWYAGRTDDVFKSSGYRIGPGEIENCLIAHPAVVDAAVV
;
A
#
# COMPACT_ATOMS: atom_id res chain seq x y z
N MET A 1 15.62 -25.52 4.48
CA MET A 1 14.16 -25.21 4.45
C MET A 1 13.54 -26.04 3.34
N ASN A 2 12.39 -26.67 3.56
CA ASN A 2 11.67 -27.38 2.50
C ASN A 2 10.89 -26.35 1.67
N ASP A 3 11.13 -26.27 0.37
CA ASP A 3 10.40 -25.38 -0.53
C ASP A 3 8.97 -25.89 -0.67
N GLN A 4 7.99 -25.09 -0.23
CA GLN A 4 6.56 -25.42 -0.24
C GLN A 4 5.79 -24.66 -1.32
N TYR A 5 6.52 -23.92 -2.19
CA TYR A 5 5.91 -22.98 -3.14
C TYR A 5 4.91 -23.68 -4.07
N ASP A 6 5.32 -24.75 -4.75
CA ASP A 6 4.46 -25.39 -5.75
C ASP A 6 3.16 -25.92 -5.13
N ALA A 7 3.24 -26.52 -3.93
CA ALA A 7 2.06 -26.98 -3.23
C ALA A 7 1.10 -25.85 -2.88
N LEU A 8 1.62 -24.72 -2.40
CA LEU A 8 0.83 -23.54 -2.05
C LEU A 8 0.23 -22.88 -3.29
N TYR A 9 1.01 -22.73 -4.35
CA TYR A 9 0.59 -22.09 -5.59
C TYR A 9 -0.49 -22.89 -6.32
N GLN A 10 -0.30 -24.20 -6.45
CA GLN A 10 -1.23 -25.08 -7.16
C GLN A 10 -2.54 -25.33 -6.40
N SER A 11 -2.52 -25.33 -5.07
CA SER A 11 -3.72 -25.59 -4.26
C SER A 11 -4.53 -24.34 -3.95
N PHE A 12 -4.01 -23.16 -4.25
CA PHE A 12 -4.70 -21.90 -3.91
C PHE A 12 -5.92 -21.68 -4.79
N THR A 13 -7.02 -21.25 -4.19
CA THR A 13 -8.25 -20.86 -4.90
C THR A 13 -8.82 -19.59 -4.28
N TRP A 14 -9.30 -18.68 -5.13
CA TRP A 14 -9.94 -17.45 -4.67
C TRP A 14 -11.31 -17.71 -4.04
N LEU A 15 -11.55 -17.08 -2.89
CA LEU A 15 -12.86 -17.00 -2.25
C LEU A 15 -13.26 -15.52 -2.16
N VAL A 16 -13.80 -15.00 -3.24
CA VAL A 16 -14.26 -13.61 -3.31
C VAL A 16 -15.79 -13.59 -3.12
N PRO A 17 -16.30 -13.06 -1.99
CA PRO A 17 -17.74 -12.95 -1.78
C PRO A 17 -18.33 -11.92 -2.74
N SER A 18 -19.58 -12.12 -3.16
CA SER A 18 -20.29 -11.17 -4.02
C SER A 18 -20.51 -9.80 -3.36
N GLN A 19 -20.69 -9.80 -2.04
CA GLN A 19 -20.82 -8.60 -1.21
C GLN A 19 -19.60 -8.48 -0.30
N PHE A 20 -18.93 -7.35 -0.37
CA PHE A 20 -17.75 -7.10 0.44
C PHE A 20 -17.57 -5.59 0.68
N ASN A 21 -17.41 -5.20 1.94
CA ASN A 21 -17.11 -3.82 2.34
C ASN A 21 -15.86 -3.81 3.22
N ILE A 22 -14.87 -3.02 2.84
CA ILE A 22 -13.57 -2.92 3.56
C ILE A 22 -13.80 -2.48 5.01
N ALA A 23 -14.71 -1.54 5.28
CA ALA A 23 -14.98 -1.09 6.66
C ALA A 23 -15.59 -2.19 7.53
N GLU A 24 -16.44 -3.04 6.96
CA GLU A 24 -17.00 -4.18 7.68
C GLU A 24 -15.91 -5.12 8.18
N VAL A 25 -14.96 -5.46 7.30
CA VAL A 25 -13.94 -6.48 7.60
C VAL A 25 -12.71 -5.94 8.31
N CYS A 26 -12.40 -4.64 8.17
CA CYS A 26 -11.24 -4.01 8.81
C CYS A 26 -11.56 -3.32 10.14
N CYS A 27 -12.83 -3.00 10.41
CA CYS A 27 -13.21 -2.21 11.57
C CYS A 27 -14.42 -2.80 12.31
N ARG A 28 -15.61 -2.80 11.69
CA ARG A 28 -16.86 -3.07 12.38
C ARG A 28 -16.92 -4.47 13.00
N ARG A 29 -16.58 -5.53 12.25
CA ARG A 29 -16.62 -6.91 12.78
C ARG A 29 -15.78 -7.11 14.04
N TRP A 30 -14.68 -6.37 14.17
CA TRP A 30 -13.82 -6.39 15.35
C TRP A 30 -14.40 -5.51 16.47
N GLY A 31 -14.86 -4.29 16.13
CA GLY A 31 -15.38 -3.32 17.10
C GLY A 31 -16.68 -3.73 17.77
N GLU A 32 -17.53 -4.51 17.09
CA GLU A 32 -18.78 -5.05 17.63
C GLU A 32 -18.64 -6.46 18.23
N SER A 33 -17.50 -7.12 18.05
CA SER A 33 -17.23 -8.44 18.65
C SER A 33 -17.04 -8.31 20.16
N THR A 34 -17.79 -9.07 20.93
CA THR A 34 -17.63 -9.10 22.39
C THR A 34 -16.26 -9.61 22.84
N ALA A 35 -15.63 -10.47 22.03
CA ALA A 35 -14.31 -11.03 22.29
C ALA A 35 -13.17 -10.07 21.87
N ASP A 36 -13.33 -9.34 20.76
CA ASP A 36 -12.24 -8.64 20.08
C ASP A 36 -12.29 -7.12 20.22
N ALA A 37 -13.40 -6.53 20.62
CA ALA A 37 -13.61 -5.08 20.67
C ALA A 37 -12.55 -4.33 21.51
N ARG A 38 -11.97 -5.00 22.52
CA ARG A 38 -10.91 -4.46 23.37
C ARG A 38 -9.51 -4.61 22.79
N ARG A 39 -9.35 -5.36 21.68
CA ARG A 39 -8.04 -5.48 21.01
C ARG A 39 -7.59 -4.11 20.53
N ILE A 40 -6.28 -3.90 20.56
CA ILE A 40 -5.68 -2.67 20.04
C ILE A 40 -5.72 -2.73 18.52
N ALA A 41 -6.24 -1.65 17.91
CA ALA A 41 -6.21 -1.42 16.47
C ALA A 41 -5.02 -0.54 16.08
N ILE A 42 -4.77 0.54 16.84
CA ILE A 42 -3.74 1.52 16.51
C ILE A 42 -2.97 1.91 17.77
N PHE A 43 -1.66 1.84 17.68
CA PHE A 43 -0.75 2.62 18.51
C PHE A 43 -0.38 3.88 17.75
N HIS A 44 -0.63 5.05 18.31
CA HIS A 44 -0.28 6.31 17.67
C HIS A 44 0.73 7.11 18.49
N GLU A 45 1.70 7.69 17.80
CA GLU A 45 2.65 8.64 18.37
C GLU A 45 2.73 9.88 17.48
N ASP A 46 2.38 11.04 18.01
CA ASP A 46 2.43 12.29 17.25
C ASP A 46 3.87 12.86 17.14
N ALA A 47 4.00 13.98 16.41
CA ALA A 47 5.30 14.62 16.20
C ALA A 47 5.90 15.19 17.51
N ALA A 48 5.09 15.43 18.53
CA ALA A 48 5.52 15.88 19.87
C ALA A 48 5.85 14.71 20.82
N GLY A 49 5.72 13.46 20.34
CA GLY A 49 5.94 12.25 21.14
C GLY A 49 4.79 11.88 22.07
N GLN A 50 3.60 12.51 21.91
CA GLN A 50 2.43 12.11 22.65
C GLN A 50 1.86 10.81 22.07
N ARG A 51 1.42 9.92 22.95
CA ARG A 51 1.02 8.56 22.60
C ARG A 51 -0.46 8.32 22.90
N GLU A 52 -1.12 7.69 21.98
CA GLU A 52 -2.50 7.22 22.13
C GLU A 52 -2.63 5.75 21.74
N VAL A 53 -3.56 5.06 22.41
CA VAL A 53 -3.95 3.70 22.07
C VAL A 53 -5.42 3.71 21.68
N TRP A 54 -5.71 3.14 20.51
CA TRP A 54 -7.05 2.99 20.00
C TRP A 54 -7.42 1.52 19.94
N THR A 55 -8.48 1.15 20.65
CA THR A 55 -9.08 -0.17 20.53
C THR A 55 -10.01 -0.22 19.31
N TYR A 56 -10.34 -1.42 18.85
CA TYR A 56 -11.32 -1.60 17.77
C TYR A 56 -12.70 -1.05 18.15
N ALA A 57 -13.12 -1.14 19.42
CA ALA A 57 -14.35 -0.49 19.88
C ALA A 57 -14.32 1.03 19.69
N ARG A 58 -13.26 1.70 20.20
CA ARG A 58 -13.09 3.17 20.07
C ARG A 58 -13.03 3.57 18.59
N LEU A 59 -12.32 2.79 17.76
CA LEU A 59 -12.23 3.05 16.33
C LEU A 59 -13.61 2.95 15.67
N ASN A 60 -14.36 1.88 15.94
CA ASN A 60 -15.69 1.67 15.36
C ASN A 60 -16.71 2.73 15.77
N GLU A 61 -16.67 3.20 17.02
CA GLU A 61 -17.50 4.31 17.49
C GLU A 61 -17.21 5.60 16.71
N ALA A 62 -15.94 5.99 16.57
CA ALA A 62 -15.54 7.17 15.83
C ALA A 62 -15.85 7.05 14.34
N VAL A 63 -15.64 5.88 13.74
CA VAL A 63 -16.02 5.57 12.35
C VAL A 63 -17.53 5.72 12.16
N SER A 64 -18.34 5.19 13.08
CA SER A 64 -19.80 5.33 13.04
C SER A 64 -20.25 6.78 13.11
N GLN A 65 -19.65 7.57 14.01
CA GLN A 65 -19.93 9.00 14.11
C GLN A 65 -19.58 9.75 12.83
N PHE A 66 -18.41 9.48 12.26
CA PHE A 66 -18.00 10.19 11.04
C PHE A 66 -18.81 9.74 9.81
N ALA A 67 -19.18 8.45 9.69
CA ALA A 67 -20.07 7.95 8.65
C ALA A 67 -21.45 8.65 8.69
N ASN A 68 -22.06 8.77 9.89
CA ASN A 68 -23.28 9.55 10.09
C ASN A 68 -23.08 11.04 9.70
N GLY A 69 -21.91 11.59 9.99
CA GLY A 69 -21.53 12.96 9.58
C GLY A 69 -21.46 13.11 8.07
N LEU A 70 -20.85 12.17 7.36
CA LEU A 70 -20.76 12.16 5.87
C LEU A 70 -22.16 12.12 5.23
N LEU A 71 -23.07 11.27 5.75
CA LEU A 71 -24.45 11.25 5.26
C LEU A 71 -25.18 12.59 5.47
N ARG A 72 -24.97 13.23 6.62
CA ARG A 72 -25.54 14.58 6.89
C ARG A 72 -24.98 15.65 5.98
N MET A 73 -23.74 15.50 5.53
CA MET A 73 -23.13 16.36 4.50
C MET A 73 -23.63 16.04 3.09
N GLY A 74 -24.52 15.07 2.94
CA GLY A 74 -25.12 14.68 1.66
C GLY A 74 -24.22 13.79 0.80
N VAL A 75 -23.21 13.15 1.38
CA VAL A 75 -22.39 12.16 0.68
C VAL A 75 -23.23 10.95 0.33
N GLN A 76 -23.17 10.52 -0.92
CA GLN A 76 -23.91 9.37 -1.47
C GLN A 76 -22.92 8.25 -1.84
N PRO A 77 -23.38 6.99 -1.93
CA PRO A 77 -22.57 5.91 -2.51
C PRO A 77 -22.02 6.31 -3.89
N GLY A 78 -20.72 6.05 -4.12
CA GLY A 78 -20.00 6.42 -5.34
C GLY A 78 -19.50 7.87 -5.39
N ASP A 79 -19.83 8.75 -4.43
CA ASP A 79 -19.17 10.06 -4.30
C ASP A 79 -17.69 9.88 -3.91
N ARG A 80 -16.84 10.81 -4.32
CA ARG A 80 -15.41 10.81 -3.96
C ARG A 80 -15.18 11.75 -2.80
N VAL A 81 -14.51 11.22 -1.78
CA VAL A 81 -14.15 11.96 -0.57
C VAL A 81 -12.63 11.94 -0.42
N ALA A 82 -12.03 13.13 -0.44
CA ALA A 82 -10.58 13.28 -0.33
C ALA A 82 -10.13 13.28 1.13
N VAL A 83 -8.98 12.66 1.39
CA VAL A 83 -8.34 12.64 2.72
C VAL A 83 -6.90 13.09 2.56
N VAL A 84 -6.57 14.28 3.09
CA VAL A 84 -5.24 14.92 3.02
C VAL A 84 -4.67 14.90 4.43
N LEU A 85 -4.27 13.72 4.89
CA LEU A 85 -3.81 13.46 6.26
C LEU A 85 -2.63 12.50 6.26
N GLY A 86 -1.71 12.70 7.20
CA GLY A 86 -0.64 11.73 7.48
C GLY A 86 -1.12 10.52 8.29
N GLN A 87 -0.16 9.76 8.84
CA GLN A 87 -0.46 8.60 9.70
C GLN A 87 -0.97 9.07 11.07
N ARG A 88 -2.28 8.99 11.27
CA ARG A 88 -2.97 9.34 12.51
C ARG A 88 -4.32 8.61 12.62
N PRO A 89 -4.88 8.45 13.83
CA PRO A 89 -6.14 7.73 14.01
C PRO A 89 -7.30 8.29 13.17
N GLU A 90 -7.38 9.61 13.02
CA GLU A 90 -8.44 10.25 12.24
C GLU A 90 -8.38 9.89 10.75
N THR A 91 -7.19 9.58 10.22
CA THR A 91 -7.03 9.06 8.85
C THR A 91 -7.73 7.71 8.70
N VAL A 92 -7.53 6.81 9.67
CA VAL A 92 -8.18 5.49 9.68
C VAL A 92 -9.69 5.65 9.85
N VAL A 93 -10.13 6.54 10.76
CA VAL A 93 -11.56 6.84 10.95
C VAL A 93 -12.18 7.35 9.65
N ALA A 94 -11.51 8.29 8.96
CA ALA A 94 -12.00 8.84 7.69
C ALA A 94 -12.09 7.76 6.60
N HIS A 95 -11.04 6.94 6.42
CA HIS A 95 -11.03 5.87 5.44
C HIS A 95 -12.18 4.87 5.68
N MET A 96 -12.31 4.36 6.90
CA MET A 96 -13.35 3.40 7.24
C MET A 96 -14.77 4.00 7.12
N ALA A 97 -14.96 5.26 7.50
CA ALA A 97 -16.26 5.92 7.37
C ALA A 97 -16.67 6.13 5.89
N ILE A 98 -15.70 6.48 5.03
CA ILE A 98 -15.93 6.62 3.58
C ILE A 98 -16.36 5.28 2.98
N PHE A 99 -15.67 4.17 3.31
CA PHE A 99 -16.08 2.84 2.88
C PHE A 99 -17.45 2.44 3.46
N SER A 100 -17.74 2.84 4.72
CA SER A 100 -19.00 2.53 5.38
C SER A 100 -20.21 3.12 4.66
N VAL A 101 -20.08 4.31 4.09
CA VAL A 101 -21.16 4.98 3.33
C VAL A 101 -21.17 4.61 1.84
N GLY A 102 -20.29 3.71 1.39
CA GLY A 102 -20.17 3.30 -0.02
C GLY A 102 -19.58 4.37 -0.93
N ALA A 103 -18.90 5.36 -0.38
CA ALA A 103 -18.18 6.37 -1.13
C ALA A 103 -16.78 5.87 -1.52
N THR A 104 -16.18 6.51 -2.52
CA THR A 104 -14.82 6.21 -2.97
C THR A 104 -13.80 7.08 -2.23
N LEU A 105 -12.87 6.46 -1.55
CA LEU A 105 -11.76 7.13 -0.88
C LEU A 105 -10.78 7.69 -1.91
N VAL A 106 -10.39 8.97 -1.75
CA VAL A 106 -9.31 9.61 -2.52
C VAL A 106 -8.23 10.02 -1.52
N PRO A 107 -7.28 9.12 -1.21
CA PRO A 107 -6.20 9.46 -0.30
C PRO A 107 -5.18 10.32 -1.03
N LEU A 108 -4.81 11.44 -0.43
CA LEU A 108 -3.86 12.41 -0.98
C LEU A 108 -2.77 12.70 0.05
N SER A 109 -1.53 12.74 -0.41
CA SER A 109 -0.40 13.02 0.48
C SER A 109 -0.49 14.42 1.08
N ALA A 110 -0.20 14.50 2.38
CA ALA A 110 -0.08 15.76 3.11
C ALA A 110 1.11 16.63 2.61
N LEU A 111 1.96 16.08 1.74
CA LEU A 111 3.08 16.79 1.11
C LEU A 111 2.71 17.46 -0.21
N PHE A 112 1.47 17.29 -0.69
CA PHE A 112 1.05 17.94 -1.93
C PHE A 112 0.78 19.43 -1.73
N GLY A 113 1.45 20.26 -2.53
CA GLY A 113 1.12 21.68 -2.63
C GLY A 113 -0.21 21.94 -3.36
N PRO A 114 -0.65 23.22 -3.40
CA PRO A 114 -1.98 23.60 -3.90
C PRO A 114 -2.29 23.11 -5.32
N GLU A 115 -1.33 23.24 -6.25
CA GLU A 115 -1.52 22.81 -7.64
C GLU A 115 -1.71 21.29 -7.77
N ALA A 116 -0.90 20.53 -7.02
CA ALA A 116 -1.01 19.08 -7.02
C ALA A 116 -2.34 18.59 -6.42
N LEU A 117 -2.84 19.25 -5.39
CA LEU A 117 -4.15 19.02 -4.80
C LEU A 117 -5.26 19.40 -5.78
N GLN A 118 -5.20 20.58 -6.38
CA GLN A 118 -6.19 21.07 -7.35
C GLN A 118 -6.40 20.09 -8.51
N VAL A 119 -5.31 19.63 -9.13
CA VAL A 119 -5.39 18.70 -10.27
C VAL A 119 -6.11 17.42 -9.89
N ARG A 120 -5.78 16.83 -8.73
CA ARG A 120 -6.35 15.57 -8.26
C ARG A 120 -7.79 15.70 -7.78
N LEU A 121 -8.09 16.77 -7.03
CA LEU A 121 -9.45 17.05 -6.56
C LEU A 121 -10.42 17.26 -7.73
N ASN A 122 -10.01 18.02 -8.75
CA ASN A 122 -10.80 18.26 -9.95
C ASN A 122 -10.97 16.99 -10.80
N ASN A 123 -9.90 16.24 -11.02
CA ASN A 123 -9.99 14.99 -11.76
C ASN A 123 -10.89 13.98 -11.04
N ALA A 124 -10.75 13.83 -9.72
CA ALA A 124 -11.63 12.99 -8.91
C ALA A 124 -13.08 13.50 -8.90
N GLY A 125 -13.30 14.81 -9.01
CA GLY A 125 -14.58 15.44 -8.72
C GLY A 125 -14.93 15.24 -7.25
N ALA A 126 -13.96 15.49 -6.35
CA ALA A 126 -14.12 15.30 -4.91
C ALA A 126 -15.10 16.30 -4.33
N ARG A 127 -16.11 15.81 -3.57
CA ARG A 127 -17.17 16.65 -2.98
C ARG A 127 -16.86 17.12 -1.56
N VAL A 128 -16.13 16.31 -0.81
CA VAL A 128 -15.70 16.56 0.56
C VAL A 128 -14.21 16.31 0.65
N ALA A 129 -13.50 17.12 1.44
CA ALA A 129 -12.11 16.88 1.80
C ALA A 129 -11.95 16.94 3.34
N ILE A 130 -11.08 16.07 3.86
CA ILE A 130 -10.66 16.07 5.26
C ILE A 130 -9.20 16.48 5.31
N VAL A 131 -8.87 17.41 6.20
CA VAL A 131 -7.52 17.99 6.29
C VAL A 131 -7.18 18.35 7.74
N ASP A 132 -5.91 18.27 8.10
CA ASP A 132 -5.41 18.78 9.39
C ASP A 132 -4.75 20.16 9.26
N SER A 133 -4.27 20.69 10.39
CA SER A 133 -3.60 21.99 10.46
C SER A 133 -2.38 22.08 9.53
N ASP A 134 -1.66 20.96 9.33
CA ASP A 134 -0.40 20.97 8.60
C ASP A 134 -0.60 21.11 7.09
N SER A 135 -1.70 20.54 6.56
CA SER A 135 -2.05 20.56 5.14
C SER A 135 -3.17 21.56 4.80
N ALA A 136 -3.72 22.24 5.80
CA ALA A 136 -4.87 23.16 5.62
C ALA A 136 -4.55 24.32 4.67
N VAL A 137 -3.36 24.91 4.77
CA VAL A 137 -2.97 26.08 3.96
C VAL A 137 -3.02 25.73 2.47
N ASP A 138 -2.45 24.60 2.09
CA ASP A 138 -2.40 24.16 0.70
C ASP A 138 -3.77 23.77 0.15
N LEU A 139 -4.58 23.04 0.94
CA LEU A 139 -5.93 22.67 0.52
C LEU A 139 -6.85 23.89 0.36
N LEU A 140 -6.80 24.84 1.30
CA LEU A 140 -7.61 26.06 1.27
C LEU A 140 -7.18 27.00 0.14
N ALA A 141 -5.89 26.98 -0.27
CA ALA A 141 -5.42 27.69 -1.46
C ALA A 141 -5.91 27.03 -2.75
N ALA A 142 -6.01 25.70 -2.81
CA ALA A 142 -6.52 24.96 -3.97
C ALA A 142 -8.06 25.07 -4.11
N GLN A 143 -8.80 25.21 -3.01
CA GLN A 143 -10.28 25.16 -2.97
C GLN A 143 -10.98 26.07 -3.98
N PRO A 144 -10.61 27.37 -4.18
CA PRO A 144 -11.30 28.25 -5.12
C PRO A 144 -11.31 27.74 -6.58
N MET A 145 -10.34 26.89 -6.92
CA MET A 145 -10.19 26.28 -8.25
C MET A 145 -10.80 24.88 -8.32
N CYS A 146 -11.50 24.42 -7.26
CA CYS A 146 -12.12 23.11 -7.17
C CYS A 146 -13.65 23.23 -7.04
N PRO A 147 -14.38 23.41 -8.16
CA PRO A 147 -15.82 23.73 -8.14
C PRO A 147 -16.69 22.60 -7.55
N ASP A 148 -16.25 21.35 -7.60
CA ASP A 148 -16.97 20.21 -7.03
C ASP A 148 -16.75 20.08 -5.52
N LEU A 149 -15.69 20.67 -4.95
CA LEU A 149 -15.35 20.60 -3.54
C LEU A 149 -16.26 21.54 -2.72
N ARG A 150 -17.30 20.97 -2.15
CA ARG A 150 -18.36 21.73 -1.45
C ARG A 150 -18.10 21.91 0.03
N GLN A 151 -17.42 20.97 0.66
CA GLN A 151 -17.23 20.95 2.12
C GLN A 151 -15.83 20.47 2.48
N ILE A 152 -15.26 21.11 3.50
CA ILE A 152 -13.96 20.74 4.08
C ILE A 152 -14.16 20.49 5.57
N VAL A 153 -13.64 19.35 6.05
CA VAL A 153 -13.61 19.01 7.47
C VAL A 153 -12.19 19.23 8.00
N GLY A 154 -12.06 20.15 8.95
CA GLY A 154 -10.78 20.54 9.56
C GLY A 154 -10.50 19.81 10.88
N ILE A 155 -9.28 19.33 11.06
CA ILE A 155 -8.80 18.68 12.28
C ILE A 155 -7.73 19.55 12.93
N GLY A 156 -7.95 19.94 14.19
CA GLY A 156 -6.95 20.67 14.97
C GLY A 156 -6.84 22.17 14.68
N PHE A 157 -7.64 22.71 13.78
CA PHE A 157 -7.69 24.14 13.47
C PHE A 157 -9.11 24.63 13.21
N THR A 158 -9.27 25.96 13.09
CA THR A 158 -10.55 26.61 12.81
C THR A 158 -10.36 27.59 11.65
N ASP A 159 -11.24 27.51 10.64
CA ASP A 159 -11.35 28.43 9.50
C ASP A 159 -12.84 28.51 9.13
N GLU A 160 -13.30 29.67 8.67
CA GLU A 160 -14.72 29.90 8.31
C GLU A 160 -15.22 28.99 7.17
N ARG A 161 -14.32 28.51 6.31
CA ARG A 161 -14.60 27.59 5.20
C ARG A 161 -14.64 26.13 5.61
N THR A 162 -14.35 25.81 6.88
CA THR A 162 -14.22 24.44 7.35
C THR A 162 -15.22 24.09 8.45
N MET A 163 -15.62 22.82 8.46
CA MET A 163 -16.38 22.24 9.56
C MET A 163 -15.40 21.59 10.55
N SER A 164 -15.54 21.89 11.84
CA SER A 164 -14.71 21.25 12.85
C SER A 164 -15.00 19.76 12.97
N TRP A 165 -13.99 18.92 12.79
CA TRP A 165 -14.03 17.47 13.00
C TRP A 165 -14.67 17.10 14.35
N ARG A 166 -14.16 17.70 15.43
CA ARG A 166 -14.63 17.41 16.78
C ARG A 166 -16.12 17.75 16.95
N SER A 167 -16.53 18.91 16.45
CA SER A 167 -17.94 19.35 16.54
C SER A 167 -18.86 18.51 15.66
N LEU A 168 -18.37 18.01 14.53
CA LEU A 168 -19.11 17.14 13.65
C LEU A 168 -19.37 15.78 14.33
N LEU A 169 -18.36 15.13 14.86
CA LEU A 169 -18.49 13.83 15.52
C LEU A 169 -19.38 13.88 16.77
N ALA A 170 -19.17 14.88 17.63
CA ALA A 170 -19.89 15.01 18.90
C ALA A 170 -21.43 15.03 18.79
N ARG A 171 -21.96 15.32 17.60
CA ARG A 171 -23.40 15.39 17.31
C ARG A 171 -23.97 14.14 16.65
N GLN A 172 -23.14 13.10 16.44
CA GLN A 172 -23.54 11.93 15.69
C GLN A 172 -23.70 10.71 16.61
N SER A 173 -24.50 9.76 16.15
CA SER A 173 -24.62 8.44 16.77
C SER A 173 -23.32 7.66 16.66
N THR A 174 -22.96 6.93 17.71
CA THR A 174 -21.84 5.98 17.74
C THR A 174 -22.17 4.62 17.07
N HIS A 175 -23.37 4.53 16.47
CA HIS A 175 -23.83 3.34 15.77
C HIS A 175 -24.07 3.65 14.30
N PHE A 176 -23.45 2.89 13.44
CA PHE A 176 -23.63 2.92 12.00
C PHE A 176 -23.42 1.51 11.42
N ARG A 177 -24.29 1.12 10.51
CA ARG A 177 -24.11 -0.13 9.76
C ARG A 177 -23.63 0.22 8.35
N PRO A 178 -22.45 -0.27 7.92
CA PRO A 178 -21.97 -0.05 6.57
C PRO A 178 -23.01 -0.45 5.52
N VAL A 179 -23.11 0.34 4.47
CA VAL A 179 -23.97 -0.02 3.33
C VAL A 179 -23.45 -1.29 2.67
N VAL A 180 -24.36 -2.04 2.09
CA VAL A 180 -24.00 -3.26 1.34
C VAL A 180 -23.36 -2.83 0.02
N THR A 181 -22.09 -3.18 -0.17
CA THR A 181 -21.36 -3.00 -1.42
C THR A 181 -21.06 -4.34 -2.07
N ARG A 182 -20.96 -4.36 -3.39
CA ARG A 182 -20.40 -5.52 -4.10
C ARG A 182 -18.88 -5.49 -3.97
N ALA A 183 -18.27 -6.66 -4.05
CA ALA A 183 -16.81 -6.77 -4.06
C ALA A 183 -16.16 -5.98 -5.24
N SER A 184 -16.88 -5.89 -6.36
CA SER A 184 -16.46 -5.13 -7.55
C SER A 184 -16.76 -3.63 -7.51
N ASP A 185 -17.46 -3.11 -6.49
CA ASP A 185 -17.73 -1.69 -6.41
C ASP A 185 -16.45 -0.89 -6.12
N PRO A 186 -16.31 0.33 -6.68
CA PRO A 186 -15.18 1.20 -6.44
C PRO A 186 -15.00 1.50 -4.94
N ALA A 187 -13.78 1.38 -4.45
CA ALA A 187 -13.45 1.67 -3.05
C ALA A 187 -12.40 2.77 -2.91
N VAL A 188 -11.33 2.73 -3.72
CA VAL A 188 -10.20 3.65 -3.60
C VAL A 188 -9.83 4.21 -4.96
N LEU A 189 -9.55 5.50 -5.04
CA LEU A 189 -9.01 6.19 -6.21
C LEU A 189 -7.62 6.73 -5.83
N LEU A 190 -6.58 6.00 -6.20
CA LEU A 190 -5.18 6.34 -5.95
C LEU A 190 -4.57 7.05 -7.16
N TYR A 191 -3.83 8.12 -6.94
CA TYR A 191 -3.13 8.85 -8.00
C TYR A 191 -1.67 8.45 -8.09
N THR A 192 -1.25 7.96 -9.26
CA THR A 192 0.15 7.68 -9.58
C THR A 192 0.76 8.82 -10.40
N SER A 193 2.08 9.00 -10.28
CA SER A 193 2.83 9.86 -11.19
C SER A 193 2.86 9.20 -12.57
N GLY A 194 2.10 9.75 -13.52
CA GLY A 194 2.17 9.25 -14.90
C GLY A 194 3.51 9.59 -15.54
N THR A 195 4.10 8.65 -16.28
CA THR A 195 5.30 8.87 -17.10
C THR A 195 5.10 9.94 -18.19
N THR A 196 3.85 10.30 -18.49
CA THR A 196 3.43 11.26 -19.51
C THR A 196 3.00 12.64 -18.97
N GLY A 197 3.33 12.98 -17.72
CA GLY A 197 3.15 14.30 -17.13
C GLY A 197 1.96 14.49 -16.19
N SER A 198 0.74 14.12 -16.56
CA SER A 198 -0.43 14.27 -15.67
C SER A 198 -0.66 13.03 -14.81
N PRO A 199 -0.97 13.17 -13.50
CA PRO A 199 -1.23 12.03 -12.64
C PRO A 199 -2.47 11.25 -13.12
N LYS A 200 -2.35 9.91 -13.10
CA LYS A 200 -3.46 9.00 -13.46
C LYS A 200 -4.13 8.50 -12.18
N GLY A 201 -5.45 8.57 -12.13
CA GLY A 201 -6.23 8.01 -11.04
C GLY A 201 -6.50 6.51 -11.27
N VAL A 202 -5.92 5.65 -10.45
CA VAL A 202 -6.12 4.20 -10.46
C VAL A 202 -7.32 3.88 -9.60
N LEU A 203 -8.37 3.32 -10.17
CA LEU A 203 -9.61 2.97 -9.46
C LEU A 203 -9.56 1.51 -9.01
N LEU A 204 -9.55 1.30 -7.69
CA LEU A 204 -9.50 -0.02 -7.09
C LEU A 204 -10.87 -0.44 -6.54
N PRO A 205 -11.29 -1.72 -6.74
CA PRO A 205 -12.51 -2.25 -6.13
C PRO A 205 -12.27 -2.61 -4.65
N HIS A 206 -13.36 -2.82 -3.92
CA HIS A 206 -13.28 -3.40 -2.57
C HIS A 206 -12.53 -4.75 -2.58
N ALA A 207 -12.71 -5.58 -3.61
CA ALA A 207 -12.06 -6.88 -3.78
C ALA A 207 -10.52 -6.80 -3.85
N ALA A 208 -9.95 -5.66 -4.22
CA ALA A 208 -8.49 -5.50 -4.27
C ALA A 208 -7.82 -5.80 -2.91
N LEU A 209 -8.51 -5.56 -1.79
CA LEU A 209 -8.00 -5.98 -0.49
C LEU A 209 -7.86 -7.51 -0.42
N ILE A 210 -8.83 -8.27 -0.92
CA ILE A 210 -8.75 -9.74 -0.96
C ILE A 210 -7.56 -10.18 -1.83
N GLY A 211 -7.40 -9.55 -2.99
CA GLY A 211 -6.28 -9.81 -3.90
C GLY A 211 -4.90 -9.61 -3.23
N ASN A 212 -4.79 -8.64 -2.33
CA ASN A 212 -3.56 -8.36 -1.59
C ASN A 212 -3.20 -9.41 -0.52
N LEU A 213 -4.22 -10.08 0.07
CA LEU A 213 -4.00 -10.87 1.28
C LEU A 213 -3.02 -12.03 1.13
N PRO A 214 -3.01 -12.83 0.05
CA PRO A 214 -2.04 -13.90 -0.09
C PRO A 214 -0.60 -13.41 -0.09
N GLY A 215 -0.31 -12.35 -0.83
CA GLY A 215 1.02 -11.73 -0.88
C GLY A 215 1.40 -11.10 0.45
N PHE A 216 0.48 -10.39 1.11
CA PHE A 216 0.72 -9.83 2.45
C PHE A 216 1.04 -10.92 3.48
N VAL A 217 0.22 -11.98 3.54
CA VAL A 217 0.46 -13.12 4.45
C VAL A 217 1.81 -13.76 4.20
N ALA A 218 2.14 -14.01 2.94
CA ALA A 218 3.38 -14.66 2.54
C ALA A 218 4.62 -13.79 2.83
N SER A 219 4.61 -12.51 2.41
CA SER A 219 5.73 -11.59 2.60
C SER A 219 5.98 -11.25 4.08
N GLN A 220 4.95 -11.37 4.92
CA GLN A 220 5.04 -11.15 6.36
C GLN A 220 5.23 -12.46 7.14
N ASN A 221 5.82 -13.49 6.51
CA ASN A 221 6.14 -14.78 7.10
C ASN A 221 4.94 -15.38 7.85
N TRP A 222 3.86 -15.58 7.09
CA TRP A 222 2.59 -16.15 7.57
C TRP A 222 1.94 -15.31 8.69
N PHE A 223 1.74 -14.01 8.37
CA PHE A 223 0.93 -13.13 9.21
C PHE A 223 -0.57 -13.55 9.18
N PRO A 224 -1.33 -13.48 10.31
CA PRO A 224 -0.86 -13.05 11.61
C PRO A 224 -0.43 -14.23 12.49
N LYS A 225 0.52 -13.97 13.39
CA LYS A 225 0.78 -14.81 14.56
C LYS A 225 0.33 -14.10 15.84
N GLN A 226 0.10 -14.86 16.88
CA GLN A 226 -0.29 -14.27 18.17
C GLN A 226 0.72 -13.24 18.65
N GLY A 227 0.25 -12.05 18.98
CA GLY A 227 1.10 -10.95 19.47
C GLY A 227 1.77 -10.13 18.37
N ASP A 228 1.48 -10.37 17.10
CA ASP A 228 2.03 -9.55 16.03
C ASP A 228 1.60 -8.09 16.13
N VAL A 229 2.57 -7.20 15.94
CA VAL A 229 2.43 -5.75 15.83
C VAL A 229 3.09 -5.31 14.54
N PHE A 230 2.34 -4.59 13.71
CA PHE A 230 2.80 -4.13 12.40
C PHE A 230 3.24 -2.66 12.43
N TRP A 231 4.31 -2.35 11.73
CA TRP A 231 4.73 -0.97 11.49
C TRP A 231 5.29 -0.77 10.09
N SER A 232 5.01 0.41 9.52
CA SER A 232 5.66 0.92 8.30
C SER A 232 5.70 2.44 8.36
N PRO A 233 6.79 3.09 7.92
CA PRO A 233 6.84 4.54 7.72
C PRO A 233 6.11 4.99 6.45
N ALA A 234 5.59 4.05 5.64
CA ALA A 234 4.90 4.36 4.39
C ALA A 234 3.64 5.20 4.64
N ASP A 235 3.50 6.30 3.92
CA ASP A 235 2.33 7.17 4.00
C ASP A 235 1.05 6.42 3.59
N TRP A 236 0.02 6.50 4.40
CA TRP A 236 -1.27 5.83 4.16
C TRP A 236 -2.09 6.42 3.00
N SER A 237 -1.58 7.45 2.35
CA SER A 237 -2.14 7.99 1.11
C SER A 237 -1.63 7.30 -0.16
N TRP A 238 -0.66 6.40 -0.05
CA TRP A 238 -0.10 5.61 -1.15
C TRP A 238 -0.38 4.13 -1.00
N THR A 239 -0.24 3.38 -2.09
CA THR A 239 -0.44 1.93 -2.14
C THR A 239 0.33 1.23 -1.01
N GLY A 240 1.62 1.52 -0.85
CA GLY A 240 2.45 0.89 0.17
C GLY A 240 1.95 1.10 1.61
N GLY A 241 1.54 2.32 1.96
CA GLY A 241 1.00 2.58 3.30
C GLY A 241 -0.41 2.06 3.50
N LEU A 242 -1.27 2.20 2.49
CA LEU A 242 -2.69 1.83 2.58
C LEU A 242 -2.89 0.31 2.39
N MET A 243 -2.39 -0.22 1.27
CA MET A 243 -2.68 -1.58 0.83
C MET A 243 -1.67 -2.61 1.32
N ASP A 244 -0.42 -2.19 1.66
CA ASP A 244 0.62 -3.11 2.10
C ASP A 244 0.86 -3.06 3.61
N ALA A 245 0.23 -2.12 4.32
CA ALA A 245 0.37 -1.98 5.75
C ALA A 245 -0.99 -1.86 6.45
N LEU A 246 -1.72 -0.75 6.26
CA LEU A 246 -2.90 -0.40 7.05
C LEU A 246 -4.04 -1.41 6.90
N LEU A 247 -4.58 -1.55 5.68
CA LEU A 247 -5.79 -2.34 5.46
C LEU A 247 -5.60 -3.84 5.75
N PRO A 248 -4.50 -4.51 5.31
CA PRO A 248 -4.30 -5.92 5.62
C PRO A 248 -4.13 -6.17 7.13
N THR A 249 -3.41 -5.29 7.84
CA THR A 249 -3.22 -5.42 9.30
C THR A 249 -4.57 -5.34 10.03
N LEU A 250 -5.40 -4.35 9.67
CA LEU A 250 -6.74 -4.20 10.25
C LEU A 250 -7.69 -5.33 9.83
N TYR A 251 -7.56 -5.87 8.60
CA TYR A 251 -8.32 -7.03 8.15
C TYR A 251 -8.10 -8.22 9.09
N PHE A 252 -6.90 -8.48 9.53
CA PHE A 252 -6.60 -9.56 10.47
C PHE A 252 -6.85 -9.20 11.94
N GLY A 253 -7.31 -8.00 12.25
CA GLY A 253 -7.62 -7.55 13.61
C GLY A 253 -6.38 -7.40 14.49
N HIS A 254 -5.24 -7.04 13.90
CA HIS A 254 -3.98 -6.80 14.58
C HIS A 254 -3.64 -5.31 14.69
N PRO A 255 -2.80 -4.92 15.65
CA PRO A 255 -2.42 -3.52 15.83
C PRO A 255 -1.41 -3.06 14.79
N ILE A 256 -1.63 -1.84 14.30
CA ILE A 256 -0.65 -1.10 13.51
C ILE A 256 -0.11 0.09 14.32
N VAL A 257 1.17 0.38 14.17
CA VAL A 257 1.79 1.61 14.70
C VAL A 257 1.69 2.70 13.65
N GLY A 258 1.02 3.81 13.97
CA GLY A 258 0.95 5.02 13.16
C GLY A 258 1.76 6.13 13.80
N VAL A 259 2.60 6.80 13.02
CA VAL A 259 3.52 7.81 13.53
C VAL A 259 3.46 9.06 12.67
N SER A 260 3.22 10.20 13.31
CA SER A 260 3.31 11.50 12.64
C SER A 260 4.75 12.00 12.60
N GLY A 261 5.11 12.71 11.52
CA GLY A 261 6.41 13.33 11.33
C GLY A 261 7.32 12.58 10.37
N ARG A 262 8.53 13.10 10.18
CA ARG A 262 9.50 12.57 9.22
C ARG A 262 10.17 11.30 9.74
N PHE A 263 10.47 10.39 8.82
CA PHE A 263 11.29 9.22 9.10
C PHE A 263 12.71 9.62 9.51
N SER A 264 13.23 8.99 10.57
CA SER A 264 14.65 8.92 10.86
C SER A 264 15.03 7.51 11.30
N PRO A 265 16.26 7.05 11.03
CA PRO A 265 16.72 5.73 11.44
C PRO A 265 16.65 5.51 12.95
N GLU A 266 17.06 6.48 13.75
CA GLU A 266 17.05 6.40 15.21
C GLU A 266 15.63 6.20 15.73
N ARG A 267 14.70 7.05 15.28
CA ARG A 267 13.29 6.93 15.63
C ARG A 267 12.70 5.60 15.19
N ALA A 268 13.10 5.09 14.04
CA ALA A 268 12.67 3.78 13.57
C ALA A 268 13.03 2.67 14.55
N TYR A 269 14.28 2.63 15.03
CA TYR A 269 14.70 1.65 16.03
C TYR A 269 13.99 1.81 17.37
N GLU A 270 13.79 3.04 17.84
CA GLU A 270 13.03 3.31 19.06
C GLU A 270 11.58 2.81 18.95
N LEU A 271 10.94 2.98 17.80
CA LEU A 271 9.57 2.50 17.55
C LEU A 271 9.52 0.96 17.51
N LEU A 272 10.46 0.34 16.81
CA LEU A 272 10.58 -1.12 16.73
C LEU A 272 10.72 -1.74 18.13
N GLU A 273 11.54 -1.15 18.99
CA GLU A 273 11.72 -1.61 20.37
C GLU A 273 10.51 -1.30 21.25
N ARG A 274 10.05 -0.05 21.26
CA ARG A 274 9.00 0.46 22.14
C ARG A 274 7.68 -0.26 21.98
N TYR A 275 7.28 -0.51 20.74
CA TYR A 275 6.02 -1.17 20.43
C TYR A 275 6.15 -2.68 20.21
N HIS A 276 7.36 -3.23 20.44
CA HIS A 276 7.66 -4.64 20.17
C HIS A 276 7.22 -5.08 18.79
N VAL A 277 7.52 -4.25 17.78
CA VAL A 277 7.13 -4.51 16.39
C VAL A 277 7.72 -5.83 15.92
N THR A 278 6.84 -6.71 15.43
CA THR A 278 7.22 -8.04 14.93
C THR A 278 7.26 -8.11 13.42
N ASN A 279 6.47 -7.26 12.77
CA ASN A 279 6.29 -7.25 11.31
C ASN A 279 6.46 -5.82 10.80
N ALA A 280 7.26 -5.67 9.76
CA ALA A 280 7.50 -4.35 9.19
C ALA A 280 7.49 -4.37 7.66
N PHE A 281 7.08 -3.24 7.09
CA PHE A 281 7.36 -2.89 5.70
C PHE A 281 8.28 -1.68 5.67
N LEU A 282 9.50 -1.85 5.14
CA LEU A 282 10.50 -0.80 5.04
C LEU A 282 11.02 -0.72 3.61
N PHE A 283 11.02 0.48 3.04
CA PHE A 283 11.61 0.71 1.72
C PHE A 283 13.12 0.46 1.73
N PRO A 284 13.73 0.03 0.62
CA PRO A 284 15.18 -0.17 0.53
C PRO A 284 15.98 1.08 0.93
N THR A 285 15.53 2.27 0.55
CA THR A 285 16.15 3.54 0.97
C THR A 285 16.14 3.70 2.50
N ALA A 286 15.05 3.37 3.19
CA ALA A 286 15.00 3.40 4.65
C ALA A 286 15.97 2.39 5.27
N LEU A 287 16.03 1.16 4.72
CA LEU A 287 16.96 0.12 5.17
C LEU A 287 18.43 0.55 4.99
N ARG A 288 18.78 1.16 3.85
CA ARG A 288 20.13 1.72 3.61
C ARG A 288 20.49 2.80 4.64
N GLN A 289 19.56 3.70 4.96
CA GLN A 289 19.77 4.73 5.99
C GLN A 289 19.95 4.11 7.38
N MET A 290 19.10 3.14 7.74
CA MET A 290 19.18 2.42 9.02
C MET A 290 20.51 1.66 9.16
N MET A 291 20.93 0.97 8.11
CA MET A 291 22.21 0.26 8.04
C MET A 291 23.41 1.20 8.26
N LYS A 292 23.38 2.35 7.59
CA LYS A 292 24.47 3.34 7.67
C LYS A 292 24.55 4.01 9.05
N THR A 293 23.39 4.31 9.65
CA THR A 293 23.32 5.03 10.94
C THR A 293 23.64 4.12 12.12
N VAL A 294 23.10 2.90 12.12
CA VAL A 294 23.33 1.90 13.19
C VAL A 294 23.64 0.55 12.56
N PRO A 295 24.91 0.28 12.22
CA PRO A 295 25.29 -0.96 11.52
C PRO A 295 24.99 -2.24 12.32
N LYS A 296 24.96 -2.16 13.65
CA LYS A 296 24.71 -3.29 14.56
C LYS A 296 23.57 -2.98 15.54
N PRO A 297 22.33 -2.90 15.07
CA PRO A 297 21.22 -2.39 15.87
C PRO A 297 20.91 -3.26 17.10
N ARG A 298 21.15 -4.56 17.06
CA ARG A 298 20.88 -5.49 18.18
C ARG A 298 21.85 -5.33 19.35
N GLU A 299 22.95 -4.59 19.20
CA GLU A 299 23.83 -4.21 20.30
C GLU A 299 23.20 -3.08 21.16
N TYR A 300 22.26 -2.30 20.59
CA TYR A 300 21.68 -1.12 21.22
C TYR A 300 20.18 -1.23 21.50
N TYR A 301 19.44 -2.02 20.70
CA TYR A 301 17.98 -2.13 20.75
C TYR A 301 17.53 -3.59 20.88
N LYS A 302 16.47 -3.81 21.67
CA LYS A 302 15.82 -5.13 21.80
C LYS A 302 14.74 -5.30 20.73
N LEU A 303 15.16 -5.74 19.56
CA LEU A 303 14.28 -5.89 18.41
C LEU A 303 13.51 -7.22 18.44
N SER A 304 12.21 -7.16 18.19
CA SER A 304 11.29 -8.30 18.13
C SER A 304 10.90 -8.69 16.69
N LEU A 305 11.53 -8.09 15.67
CA LEU A 305 11.23 -8.36 14.27
C LEU A 305 11.37 -9.84 13.94
N ARG A 306 10.32 -10.43 13.38
CA ARG A 306 10.29 -11.78 12.81
C ARG A 306 10.05 -11.81 11.31
N ALA A 307 9.49 -10.74 10.75
CA ALA A 307 9.27 -10.59 9.32
C ALA A 307 9.51 -9.14 8.89
N LEU A 308 10.16 -9.01 7.74
CA LEU A 308 10.43 -7.74 7.08
C LEU A 308 10.11 -7.90 5.60
N MET A 309 9.19 -7.10 5.11
CA MET A 309 8.92 -6.95 3.68
C MET A 309 9.59 -5.67 3.19
N SER A 310 10.10 -5.71 1.95
CA SER A 310 10.63 -4.54 1.27
C SER A 310 10.16 -4.50 -0.18
N ALA A 311 9.83 -3.33 -0.67
CA ALA A 311 9.27 -3.11 -2.01
C ALA A 311 9.50 -1.68 -2.51
N GLY A 312 9.22 -1.45 -3.80
CA GLY A 312 9.29 -0.14 -4.47
C GLY A 312 10.63 0.12 -5.16
N GLU A 313 11.71 -0.50 -4.67
CA GLU A 313 13.06 -0.47 -5.23
C GLU A 313 13.71 -1.83 -5.00
N SER A 314 14.83 -2.12 -5.64
CA SER A 314 15.63 -3.31 -5.34
C SER A 314 16.33 -3.16 -3.99
N VAL A 315 16.28 -4.18 -3.16
CA VAL A 315 16.98 -4.21 -1.85
C VAL A 315 18.50 -4.27 -2.04
N GLY A 316 18.96 -5.07 -2.99
CA GLY A 316 20.38 -5.33 -3.23
C GLY A 316 21.03 -6.26 -2.20
N GLY A 317 22.11 -6.94 -2.61
CA GLY A 317 22.75 -7.99 -1.81
C GLY A 317 23.28 -7.51 -0.46
N THR A 318 23.95 -6.35 -0.43
CA THR A 318 24.54 -5.79 0.81
C THR A 318 23.50 -5.51 1.89
N VAL A 319 22.37 -4.91 1.51
CA VAL A 319 21.27 -4.62 2.45
C VAL A 319 20.58 -5.90 2.89
N PHE A 320 20.39 -6.84 1.96
CA PHE A 320 19.83 -8.15 2.27
C PHE A 320 20.67 -8.90 3.33
N GLU A 321 21.99 -8.96 3.15
CA GLU A 321 22.89 -9.59 4.11
C GLU A 321 22.90 -8.88 5.46
N TRP A 322 22.90 -7.55 5.47
CA TRP A 322 22.81 -6.78 6.70
C TRP A 322 21.48 -7.03 7.45
N CYS A 323 20.36 -7.11 6.75
CA CYS A 323 19.08 -7.46 7.39
C CYS A 323 19.13 -8.84 8.03
N ARG A 324 19.70 -9.84 7.33
CA ARG A 324 19.85 -11.20 7.85
C ARG A 324 20.80 -11.23 9.08
N ASP A 325 21.95 -10.59 9.00
CA ASP A 325 23.04 -10.77 9.96
C ASP A 325 22.95 -9.77 11.14
N ALA A 326 22.55 -8.53 10.89
CA ALA A 326 22.50 -7.47 11.90
C ALA A 326 21.10 -7.19 12.45
N LEU A 327 20.06 -7.14 11.60
CA LEU A 327 18.67 -7.06 12.05
C LEU A 327 18.13 -8.41 12.51
N GLY A 328 18.70 -9.53 12.05
CA GLY A 328 18.31 -10.89 12.38
C GLY A 328 16.99 -11.31 11.72
N VAL A 329 16.66 -10.74 10.56
CA VAL A 329 15.49 -11.07 9.77
C VAL A 329 15.85 -11.10 8.29
N VAL A 330 15.42 -12.15 7.59
CA VAL A 330 15.59 -12.22 6.12
C VAL A 330 14.51 -11.36 5.48
N PRO A 331 14.86 -10.35 4.66
CA PRO A 331 13.88 -9.53 4.00
C PRO A 331 13.16 -10.31 2.89
N ASN A 332 11.85 -10.18 2.81
CA ASN A 332 11.04 -10.66 1.71
C ASN A 332 10.83 -9.51 0.74
N GLU A 333 11.53 -9.53 -0.39
CA GLU A 333 11.27 -8.58 -1.46
C GLU A 333 9.92 -8.86 -2.09
N MET A 334 9.22 -7.79 -2.50
CA MET A 334 7.91 -7.87 -3.15
C MET A 334 7.87 -6.87 -4.31
N PHE A 335 7.23 -7.29 -5.39
CA PHE A 335 6.93 -6.47 -6.55
C PHE A 335 5.42 -6.38 -6.78
N GLY A 336 4.97 -5.19 -7.05
CA GLY A 336 3.61 -4.86 -7.45
C GLY A 336 3.52 -3.39 -7.87
N GLN A 337 2.37 -2.99 -8.32
CA GLN A 337 2.06 -1.59 -8.66
C GLN A 337 0.66 -1.24 -8.18
N THR A 338 0.31 0.03 -8.27
CA THR A 338 -1.02 0.48 -7.84
C THR A 338 -2.16 -0.20 -8.60
N GLU A 339 -1.95 -0.51 -9.87
CA GLU A 339 -2.91 -1.19 -10.75
C GLU A 339 -3.10 -2.69 -10.44
N ALA A 340 -2.06 -3.31 -9.89
CA ALA A 340 -2.06 -4.71 -9.46
C ALA A 340 -0.94 -4.92 -8.46
N ASN A 341 -1.30 -5.01 -7.19
CA ASN A 341 -0.35 -5.05 -6.10
C ASN A 341 -0.01 -6.50 -5.69
N TYR A 342 1.06 -6.72 -4.91
CA TYR A 342 1.46 -8.04 -4.42
C TYR A 342 1.53 -9.15 -5.48
N LEU A 343 2.10 -8.87 -6.65
CA LEU A 343 2.16 -9.82 -7.75
C LEU A 343 3.22 -10.91 -7.55
N VAL A 344 4.43 -10.49 -7.21
CA VAL A 344 5.62 -11.35 -7.09
C VAL A 344 6.29 -11.08 -5.76
N GLY A 345 6.80 -12.11 -5.11
CA GLY A 345 7.57 -11.88 -3.90
C GLY A 345 8.15 -13.13 -3.26
N ASN A 346 8.81 -12.88 -2.14
CA ASN A 346 9.43 -13.90 -1.32
C ASN A 346 8.58 -14.20 -0.07
N SER A 347 8.78 -15.39 0.50
CA SER A 347 8.27 -15.80 1.80
C SER A 347 9.28 -16.71 2.45
N HIS A 348 10.23 -16.14 3.16
CA HIS A 348 11.37 -16.89 3.69
C HIS A 348 10.97 -18.10 4.56
N GLU A 349 9.81 -18.09 5.19
CA GLU A 349 9.33 -19.25 5.95
C GLU A 349 8.82 -20.41 5.08
N ARG A 350 8.52 -20.19 3.78
CA ARG A 350 7.86 -21.18 2.92
C ARG A 350 8.64 -21.55 1.67
N TRP A 351 9.38 -20.61 1.12
CA TRP A 351 10.29 -20.83 0.01
C TRP A 351 11.53 -19.95 0.14
N PRO A 352 12.66 -20.35 -0.42
CA PRO A 352 13.91 -19.59 -0.29
C PRO A 352 13.77 -18.18 -0.84
N ALA A 353 14.23 -17.16 -0.10
CA ALA A 353 14.43 -15.83 -0.64
C ALA A 353 15.79 -15.79 -1.35
N LYS A 354 15.80 -15.43 -2.64
CA LYS A 354 17.02 -15.24 -3.42
C LYS A 354 17.41 -13.75 -3.42
N PRO A 355 18.59 -13.37 -2.90
CA PRO A 355 19.04 -11.98 -2.91
C PRO A 355 19.04 -11.37 -4.31
N GLY A 356 18.44 -10.18 -4.47
CA GLY A 356 18.34 -9.47 -5.75
C GLY A 356 17.22 -9.95 -6.68
N SER A 357 16.51 -11.02 -6.31
CA SER A 357 15.30 -11.45 -7.01
C SER A 357 14.05 -10.84 -6.36
N MET A 358 13.08 -10.44 -7.17
CA MET A 358 11.76 -10.04 -6.68
C MET A 358 10.99 -11.20 -6.03
N GLY A 359 11.36 -12.46 -6.30
CA GLY A 359 10.68 -13.65 -5.81
C GLY A 359 9.90 -14.39 -6.90
N ARG A 360 8.88 -15.14 -6.47
CA ARG A 360 7.97 -15.91 -7.33
C ARG A 360 6.56 -15.32 -7.27
N PRO A 361 5.68 -15.57 -8.26
CA PRO A 361 4.28 -15.16 -8.21
C PRO A 361 3.61 -15.60 -6.90
N TYR A 362 2.91 -14.69 -6.24
CA TYR A 362 2.14 -15.10 -5.07
C TYR A 362 0.96 -16.00 -5.47
N PRO A 363 0.58 -16.97 -4.60
CA PRO A 363 -0.56 -17.83 -4.87
C PRO A 363 -1.83 -17.04 -5.20
N GLY A 364 -2.50 -17.44 -6.28
CA GLY A 364 -3.69 -16.76 -6.82
C GLY A 364 -3.41 -15.85 -8.02
N HIS A 365 -2.17 -15.44 -8.26
CA HIS A 365 -1.82 -14.59 -9.40
C HIS A 365 -1.12 -15.39 -10.49
N ARG A 366 -1.64 -15.33 -11.71
CA ARG A 366 -1.00 -15.93 -12.89
C ARG A 366 -0.19 -14.86 -13.61
N LEU A 367 1.15 -14.99 -13.59
CA LEU A 367 2.05 -14.05 -14.23
C LEU A 367 2.82 -14.71 -15.37
N ALA A 368 3.26 -13.86 -16.31
CA ALA A 368 4.22 -14.20 -17.34
C ALA A 368 5.17 -13.01 -17.58
N VAL A 369 6.31 -13.30 -18.18
CA VAL A 369 7.13 -12.30 -18.88
C VAL A 369 6.78 -12.42 -20.35
N LEU A 370 6.28 -11.35 -20.97
CA LEU A 370 5.84 -11.32 -22.35
C LEU A 370 6.93 -10.77 -23.26
N ASP A 371 7.09 -11.38 -24.41
CA ASP A 371 7.97 -10.91 -25.48
C ASP A 371 7.37 -9.73 -26.26
N GLU A 372 8.02 -9.31 -27.33
CA GLU A 372 7.56 -8.20 -28.20
C GLU A 372 6.27 -8.52 -28.99
N HIS A 373 5.89 -9.78 -29.09
CA HIS A 373 4.67 -10.24 -29.73
C HIS A 373 3.51 -10.40 -28.74
N GLY A 374 3.78 -10.24 -27.43
CA GLY A 374 2.78 -10.39 -26.36
C GLY A 374 2.60 -11.85 -25.92
N GLU A 375 3.50 -12.75 -26.33
CA GLU A 375 3.49 -14.16 -25.95
C GLU A 375 4.48 -14.42 -24.79
N PRO A 376 4.22 -15.45 -23.96
CA PRO A 376 5.13 -15.80 -22.88
C PRO A 376 6.55 -16.11 -23.38
N ALA A 377 7.53 -15.35 -22.90
CA ALA A 377 8.93 -15.49 -23.27
C ALA A 377 9.55 -16.76 -22.65
N PRO A 378 10.55 -17.38 -23.34
CA PRO A 378 11.33 -18.48 -22.77
C PRO A 378 12.05 -18.08 -21.47
N VAL A 379 12.30 -19.08 -20.61
CA VAL A 379 13.11 -18.91 -19.39
C VAL A 379 14.46 -18.25 -19.72
N GLY A 380 14.86 -17.28 -18.90
CA GLY A 380 16.09 -16.51 -19.07
C GLY A 380 15.99 -15.33 -20.04
N THR A 381 14.91 -15.23 -20.83
CA THR A 381 14.68 -14.10 -21.76
C THR A 381 14.03 -12.92 -21.03
N THR A 382 14.55 -11.72 -21.31
CA THR A 382 13.95 -10.48 -20.77
C THR A 382 12.74 -10.08 -21.60
N GLY A 383 11.65 -9.75 -20.91
CA GLY A 383 10.42 -9.23 -21.48
C GLY A 383 9.59 -8.47 -20.46
N GLU A 384 8.38 -8.06 -20.81
CA GLU A 384 7.52 -7.29 -19.92
C GLU A 384 6.71 -8.18 -18.97
N ILE A 385 6.73 -7.84 -17.69
CA ILE A 385 5.90 -8.53 -16.70
C ILE A 385 4.42 -8.23 -16.99
N ALA A 386 3.62 -9.28 -17.00
CA ALA A 386 2.18 -9.16 -17.13
C ALA A 386 1.45 -10.12 -16.19
N VAL A 387 0.31 -9.65 -15.66
CA VAL A 387 -0.59 -10.45 -14.83
C VAL A 387 -1.85 -10.79 -15.63
N ASN A 388 -2.24 -12.05 -15.59
CA ASN A 388 -3.45 -12.50 -16.29
C ASN A 388 -4.69 -12.12 -15.49
N ARG A 389 -5.81 -11.85 -16.18
CA ARG A 389 -7.11 -11.58 -15.56
C ARG A 389 -7.67 -12.75 -14.76
N TYR A 390 -7.15 -13.93 -15.02
CA TYR A 390 -7.60 -15.18 -14.41
C TYR A 390 -6.41 -15.90 -13.77
N ASP A 391 -6.66 -16.52 -12.63
CA ASP A 391 -5.70 -17.41 -11.98
C ASP A 391 -5.44 -18.69 -12.82
N ILE A 392 -4.62 -19.58 -12.29
CA ILE A 392 -4.29 -20.86 -12.96
C ILE A 392 -5.49 -21.81 -13.06
N HIS A 393 -6.55 -21.58 -12.33
CA HIS A 393 -7.80 -22.37 -12.31
C HIS A 393 -8.92 -21.73 -13.14
N GLY A 394 -8.68 -20.54 -13.73
CA GLY A 394 -9.65 -19.81 -14.56
C GLY A 394 -10.61 -18.91 -13.76
N PHE A 395 -10.35 -18.66 -12.47
CA PHE A 395 -11.13 -17.70 -11.69
C PHE A 395 -10.58 -16.27 -11.86
N PRO A 396 -11.48 -15.25 -11.92
CA PRO A 396 -11.05 -13.86 -12.01
C PRO A 396 -10.15 -13.48 -10.85
N ASP A 397 -9.01 -12.85 -11.15
CA ASP A 397 -8.08 -12.34 -10.16
C ASP A 397 -8.61 -11.03 -9.54
N PRO A 398 -8.87 -10.97 -8.22
CA PRO A 398 -9.44 -9.80 -7.56
C PRO A 398 -8.44 -8.63 -7.39
N ILE A 399 -7.15 -8.84 -7.71
CA ILE A 399 -6.11 -7.82 -7.51
C ILE A 399 -6.20 -6.69 -8.53
N LEU A 400 -6.77 -6.95 -9.72
CA LEU A 400 -6.74 -6.00 -10.82
C LEU A 400 -7.61 -4.77 -10.54
N PHE A 401 -7.08 -3.63 -10.91
CA PHE A 401 -7.80 -2.36 -10.88
C PHE A 401 -9.02 -2.36 -11.83
N LEU A 402 -9.97 -1.47 -11.58
CA LEU A 402 -11.15 -1.29 -12.44
C LEU A 402 -10.84 -0.50 -13.71
N GLY A 403 -9.72 0.20 -13.73
CA GLY A 403 -9.28 1.05 -14.82
C GLY A 403 -8.75 2.39 -14.31
N TYR A 404 -8.26 3.21 -15.22
CA TYR A 404 -7.88 4.59 -14.92
C TYR A 404 -9.14 5.48 -14.95
N TRP A 405 -9.33 6.22 -13.86
CA TRP A 405 -10.48 7.11 -13.69
C TRP A 405 -10.57 8.13 -14.82
N ARG A 406 -11.70 8.16 -15.53
CA ARG A 406 -11.96 9.04 -16.67
C ARG A 406 -10.91 8.94 -17.79
N ASN A 407 -10.28 7.77 -17.97
CA ASN A 407 -9.27 7.57 -19.00
C ASN A 407 -9.36 6.13 -19.58
N GLU A 408 -10.37 5.92 -20.42
CA GLU A 408 -10.64 4.62 -21.04
C GLU A 408 -9.53 4.19 -22.00
N THR A 409 -8.93 5.13 -22.73
CA THR A 409 -7.81 4.85 -23.64
C THR A 409 -6.62 4.27 -22.89
N ALA A 410 -6.15 4.96 -21.84
CA ALA A 410 -5.05 4.44 -21.04
C ALA A 410 -5.38 3.10 -20.35
N THR A 411 -6.66 2.89 -20.01
CA THR A 411 -7.12 1.61 -19.47
C THR A 411 -7.01 0.50 -20.50
N ALA A 412 -7.47 0.75 -21.73
CA ALA A 412 -7.39 -0.22 -22.82
C ALA A 412 -5.93 -0.55 -23.15
N ASP A 413 -5.06 0.46 -23.24
CA ASP A 413 -3.63 0.30 -23.53
C ASP A 413 -2.88 -0.54 -22.50
N LYS A 414 -3.41 -0.64 -21.27
CA LYS A 414 -2.83 -1.45 -20.20
C LYS A 414 -3.04 -2.95 -20.42
N PHE A 415 -3.94 -3.34 -21.30
CA PHE A 415 -4.29 -4.73 -21.56
C PHE A 415 -3.91 -5.21 -22.97
N SER A 416 -3.39 -6.43 -23.05
CA SER A 416 -3.21 -7.19 -24.29
C SER A 416 -3.93 -8.54 -24.12
N GLY A 417 -5.12 -8.67 -24.69
CA GLY A 417 -6.00 -9.80 -24.41
C GLY A 417 -6.34 -9.87 -22.91
N ASP A 418 -6.06 -11.01 -22.29
CA ASP A 418 -6.27 -11.22 -20.86
C ASP A 418 -5.09 -10.77 -19.99
N TRP A 419 -4.03 -10.24 -20.57
CA TRP A 419 -2.83 -9.82 -19.86
C TRP A 419 -2.87 -8.31 -19.53
N CYS A 420 -2.80 -7.97 -18.25
CA CYS A 420 -2.53 -6.61 -17.77
C CYS A 420 -1.02 -6.40 -17.74
N ARG A 421 -0.51 -5.53 -18.58
CA ARG A 421 0.91 -5.23 -18.73
C ARG A 421 1.37 -4.25 -17.65
N THR A 422 2.51 -4.52 -17.02
CA THR A 422 3.01 -3.66 -15.94
C THR A 422 3.81 -2.46 -16.43
N GLY A 423 4.47 -2.56 -17.57
CA GLY A 423 5.47 -1.60 -18.02
C GLY A 423 6.85 -1.85 -17.40
N ASP A 424 6.98 -2.89 -16.58
CA ASP A 424 8.24 -3.30 -15.96
C ASP A 424 8.80 -4.53 -16.67
N LEU A 425 10.10 -4.57 -16.86
CA LEU A 425 10.82 -5.66 -17.50
C LEU A 425 11.43 -6.61 -16.46
N ALA A 426 11.37 -7.89 -16.75
CA ALA A 426 12.03 -8.93 -15.98
C ALA A 426 12.45 -10.10 -16.85
N ARG A 427 13.24 -10.98 -16.27
CA ARG A 427 13.46 -12.35 -16.74
C ARG A 427 13.08 -13.34 -15.65
N ILE A 428 12.69 -14.55 -16.04
CA ILE A 428 12.39 -15.65 -15.12
C ILE A 428 13.53 -16.64 -15.17
N ASP A 429 14.05 -17.08 -14.01
CA ASP A 429 15.06 -18.14 -13.95
C ASP A 429 14.43 -19.54 -13.98
N GLU A 430 15.29 -20.59 -14.02
CA GLU A 430 14.87 -21.99 -14.06
C GLU A 430 14.06 -22.44 -12.85
N ASP A 431 14.20 -21.73 -11.71
CA ASP A 431 13.45 -21.99 -10.47
C ASP A 431 12.17 -21.13 -10.38
N GLY A 432 11.82 -20.36 -11.42
CA GLY A 432 10.62 -19.52 -11.49
C GLY A 432 10.73 -18.17 -10.75
N TYR A 433 11.95 -17.74 -10.38
CA TYR A 433 12.15 -16.42 -9.76
C TYR A 433 12.22 -15.32 -10.82
N PHE A 434 11.58 -14.21 -10.52
CA PHE A 434 11.58 -13.01 -11.35
C PHE A 434 12.75 -12.10 -10.95
N TRP A 435 13.50 -11.66 -11.96
CA TRP A 435 14.64 -10.75 -11.83
C TRP A 435 14.34 -9.47 -12.56
N TYR A 436 14.26 -8.36 -11.84
CA TYR A 436 13.95 -7.05 -12.41
C TYR A 436 15.04 -6.63 -13.41
N ALA A 437 14.62 -6.07 -14.56
CA ALA A 437 15.51 -5.63 -15.63
C ALA A 437 15.31 -4.18 -16.04
N GLY A 438 14.40 -3.43 -15.40
CA GLY A 438 14.12 -2.04 -15.69
C GLY A 438 12.68 -1.78 -16.11
N ARG A 439 12.41 -0.59 -16.60
CA ARG A 439 11.10 -0.22 -17.16
C ARG A 439 11.14 -0.24 -18.67
N THR A 440 9.99 -0.44 -19.31
CA THR A 440 9.87 -0.42 -20.76
C THR A 440 10.14 0.96 -21.37
N ASP A 441 9.85 2.03 -20.62
CA ASP A 441 10.03 3.43 -20.99
C ASP A 441 11.44 3.98 -20.69
N ASP A 442 12.22 3.31 -19.81
CA ASP A 442 13.57 3.72 -19.43
C ASP A 442 14.68 2.96 -20.20
N VAL A 443 14.32 1.93 -20.96
CA VAL A 443 15.28 1.10 -21.68
C VAL A 443 15.84 1.87 -22.89
N PHE A 444 17.15 1.97 -22.96
CA PHE A 444 17.84 2.52 -24.13
C PHE A 444 18.53 1.43 -24.96
N LYS A 445 18.74 1.72 -26.25
CA LYS A 445 19.42 0.80 -27.16
C LYS A 445 20.86 1.25 -27.36
N SER A 446 21.83 0.37 -27.11
CA SER A 446 23.22 0.58 -27.42
C SER A 446 23.79 -0.61 -28.20
N SER A 447 24.34 -0.36 -29.39
CA SER A 447 24.96 -1.39 -30.25
C SER A 447 24.07 -2.62 -30.51
N GLY A 448 22.74 -2.42 -30.60
CA GLY A 448 21.77 -3.50 -30.82
C GLY A 448 21.29 -4.20 -29.55
N TYR A 449 21.86 -3.88 -28.38
CA TYR A 449 21.41 -4.37 -27.09
C TYR A 449 20.39 -3.42 -26.47
N ARG A 450 19.38 -3.98 -25.79
CA ARG A 450 18.47 -3.26 -24.90
C ARG A 450 19.07 -3.29 -23.50
N ILE A 451 19.36 -2.11 -22.96
CA ILE A 451 20.00 -1.94 -21.65
C ILE A 451 19.04 -1.21 -20.73
N GLY A 452 18.68 -1.81 -19.61
CA GLY A 452 17.94 -1.15 -18.55
C GLY A 452 18.87 -0.38 -17.63
N PRO A 453 18.50 0.85 -17.20
CA PRO A 453 19.26 1.63 -16.22
C PRO A 453 19.67 0.82 -14.99
N GLY A 454 18.78 0.01 -14.45
CA GLY A 454 19.01 -0.81 -13.25
C GLY A 454 20.15 -1.82 -13.38
N GLU A 455 20.48 -2.31 -14.59
CA GLU A 455 21.63 -3.22 -14.78
C GLU A 455 22.96 -2.46 -14.55
N ILE A 456 23.03 -1.23 -15.03
CA ILE A 456 24.22 -0.38 -14.86
C ILE A 456 24.31 0.10 -13.42
N GLU A 457 23.19 0.56 -12.85
CA GLU A 457 23.08 1.03 -11.46
C GLU A 457 23.51 -0.07 -10.47
N ASN A 458 23.02 -1.27 -10.62
CA ASN A 458 23.41 -2.43 -9.79
C ASN A 458 24.91 -2.76 -9.92
N CYS A 459 25.46 -2.67 -11.12
CA CYS A 459 26.89 -2.86 -11.34
C CYS A 459 27.73 -1.79 -10.63
N LEU A 460 27.30 -0.53 -10.69
CA LEU A 460 27.98 0.59 -10.04
C LEU A 460 27.88 0.52 -8.51
N ILE A 461 26.69 0.19 -7.96
CA ILE A 461 26.45 0.05 -6.52
C ILE A 461 27.25 -1.12 -5.92
N ALA A 462 27.60 -2.13 -6.69
CA ALA A 462 28.47 -3.21 -6.24
C ALA A 462 29.89 -2.74 -5.88
N HIS A 463 30.31 -1.55 -6.33
CA HIS A 463 31.60 -1.00 -5.98
C HIS A 463 31.59 -0.40 -4.55
N PRO A 464 32.56 -0.75 -3.66
CA PRO A 464 32.52 -0.35 -2.24
C PRO A 464 32.46 1.17 -1.97
N ALA A 465 32.90 2.00 -2.92
CA ALA A 465 32.89 3.47 -2.79
C ALA A 465 31.59 4.10 -3.33
N VAL A 466 30.69 3.34 -3.94
CA VAL A 466 29.43 3.84 -4.52
C VAL A 466 28.29 3.57 -3.55
N VAL A 467 27.63 4.61 -3.09
CA VAL A 467 26.49 4.52 -2.15
C VAL A 467 25.16 4.36 -2.92
N ASP A 468 25.06 5.05 -4.05
CA ASP A 468 23.89 5.03 -4.92
C ASP A 468 24.30 5.46 -6.34
N ALA A 469 23.56 5.03 -7.35
CA ALA A 469 23.81 5.35 -8.75
C ALA A 469 22.45 5.53 -9.46
N ALA A 470 22.40 6.48 -10.38
CA ALA A 470 21.28 6.68 -11.28
C ALA A 470 21.80 6.87 -12.71
N VAL A 471 21.21 6.15 -13.66
CA VAL A 471 21.48 6.29 -15.08
C VAL A 471 20.39 7.17 -15.68
N VAL A 472 20.80 8.29 -16.28
CA VAL A 472 19.91 9.29 -16.87
C VAL A 472 20.23 9.49 -18.36
#